data_b86ebc4ec38a31e690c1ffc866328127
#
_entry.id   b86ebc4ec38a31e690c1ffc866328127
#
_cell.length_a   1.000
_cell.length_b   1.000
_cell.length_c   1.000
_cell.angle_alpha   90.00
_cell.angle_beta   90.00
_cell.angle_gamma   90.00
#
_symmetry.space_group_name_H-M   'P 1'
#
loop_
_entity.id
_entity.type
_entity.pdbx_description
1 polymer ?
#
loop_
_entity_poly.entity_id
_entity_poly.type
_entity_poly.pdbx_seq_one_letter_code
_entity_poly.pdbx_strand_id
1 'polypeptide(L)'
;DAISSIPLARLRTEDKAKTFAGVNIANVLIYVGFNLFYLGYCLPLVESGGGNWLTDTFYDPGTGVGYVFIANLIASVVKFLLLAPTMLRGLTKPQLALLKPMLLYSIPLLFAGLAGMMNEMFDRVMLKRLLYPILGESNAMFQLGVYGACYKLSIVITLMIQAFRYAAEPFFFSQAKEEGSKELYAKIMTYFVWVLAGTFLFVMLYIDLFKYFIPNEEYWVGLKVVPILLMANIFLGIYYNQSVWYKLTEKTSFGAGLAIFGALITLVLNMVFIPKYGYMASAWATLICYASMMVLSYFLGRKYYPVPYELGKIGAMIGVAALLYWATLVLNISQMQFGFAINLIFLFAYAVFSWFLLQPLKK
;
A
#
# COMPACT_ATOMS: atom_id res chain seq x y z
N ASP A 1 -6.65 12.95 -13.49
CA ASP A 1 -5.50 12.29 -12.86
C ASP A 1 -4.60 11.57 -13.87
N ALA A 2 -5.13 10.76 -14.81
CA ALA A 2 -4.31 10.04 -15.78
C ALA A 2 -3.40 10.96 -16.61
N ILE A 3 -3.91 12.08 -17.08
CA ILE A 3 -3.14 13.08 -17.85
C ILE A 3 -2.03 13.70 -16.99
N SER A 4 -2.26 13.87 -15.69
CA SER A 4 -1.29 14.45 -14.74
C SER A 4 -0.14 13.49 -14.41
N SER A 5 -0.25 12.20 -14.68
CA SER A 5 0.77 11.20 -14.31
C SER A 5 2.09 11.39 -15.06
N ILE A 6 2.03 11.74 -16.35
CA ILE A 6 3.24 11.96 -17.19
C ILE A 6 4.02 13.20 -16.73
N PRO A 7 3.41 14.40 -16.56
CA PRO A 7 4.12 15.56 -16.01
C PRO A 7 4.70 15.32 -14.62
N LEU A 8 4.00 14.59 -13.75
CA LEU A 8 4.52 14.23 -12.43
C LEU A 8 5.74 13.29 -12.52
N ALA A 9 5.71 12.31 -13.43
CA ALA A 9 6.86 11.46 -13.69
C ALA A 9 8.07 12.27 -14.18
N ARG A 10 7.84 13.23 -15.11
CA ARG A 10 8.85 14.15 -15.61
C ARG A 10 9.48 14.99 -14.48
N LEU A 11 8.68 15.55 -13.56
CA LEU A 11 9.21 16.31 -12.43
C LEU A 11 10.14 15.48 -11.54
N ARG A 12 9.90 14.16 -11.42
CA ARG A 12 10.78 13.25 -10.68
C ARG A 12 12.10 12.99 -11.41
N THR A 13 12.05 12.81 -12.74
CA THR A 13 13.26 12.60 -13.54
C THR A 13 14.11 13.86 -13.71
N GLU A 14 13.50 15.05 -13.58
CA GLU A 14 14.18 16.36 -13.59
C GLU A 14 14.65 16.81 -12.19
N ASP A 15 14.62 15.93 -11.17
CA ASP A 15 14.98 16.21 -9.76
C ASP A 15 14.23 17.39 -9.13
N LYS A 16 13.04 17.73 -9.64
CA LYS A 16 12.18 18.79 -9.13
C LYS A 16 11.28 18.31 -7.99
N ALA A 17 11.90 17.70 -6.97
CA ALA A 17 11.19 17.07 -5.84
C ALA A 17 10.27 18.06 -5.10
N LYS A 18 10.68 19.31 -4.91
CA LYS A 18 9.85 20.35 -4.23
C LYS A 18 8.56 20.65 -5.00
N THR A 19 8.64 20.78 -6.32
CA THR A 19 7.46 21.04 -7.16
C THR A 19 6.54 19.81 -7.18
N PHE A 20 7.11 18.59 -7.29
CA PHE A 20 6.37 17.34 -7.21
C PHE A 20 5.60 17.22 -5.88
N ALA A 21 6.28 17.46 -4.75
CA ALA A 21 5.67 17.40 -3.43
C ALA A 21 4.60 18.52 -3.27
N GLY A 22 4.89 19.74 -3.68
CA GLY A 22 3.98 20.87 -3.57
C GLY A 22 2.67 20.65 -4.32
N VAL A 23 2.72 20.15 -5.56
CA VAL A 23 1.52 19.83 -6.35
C VAL A 23 0.69 18.73 -5.69
N ASN A 24 1.32 17.66 -5.17
CA ASN A 24 0.60 16.59 -4.50
C ASN A 24 0.01 17.05 -3.16
N ILE A 25 0.74 17.82 -2.37
CA ILE A 25 0.23 18.40 -1.10
C ILE A 25 -0.96 19.32 -1.40
N ALA A 26 -0.85 20.23 -2.37
CA ALA A 26 -1.95 21.11 -2.76
C ALA A 26 -3.20 20.30 -3.16
N ASN A 27 -3.04 19.23 -3.98
CA ASN A 27 -4.14 18.36 -4.36
C ASN A 27 -4.82 17.72 -3.15
N VAL A 28 -4.04 17.20 -2.19
CA VAL A 28 -4.58 16.59 -0.95
C VAL A 28 -5.30 17.62 -0.10
N LEU A 29 -4.69 18.80 0.11
CA LEU A 29 -5.29 19.86 0.92
C LEU A 29 -6.61 20.36 0.32
N ILE A 30 -6.69 20.53 -0.99
CA ILE A 30 -7.91 20.93 -1.68
C ILE A 30 -8.97 19.83 -1.53
N TYR A 31 -8.62 18.58 -1.78
CA TYR A 31 -9.53 17.44 -1.63
C TYR A 31 -10.09 17.33 -0.22
N VAL A 32 -9.22 17.38 0.79
CA VAL A 32 -9.61 17.32 2.21
C VAL A 32 -10.43 18.56 2.59
N GLY A 33 -10.01 19.74 2.16
CA GLY A 33 -10.71 21.00 2.45
C GLY A 33 -12.16 20.99 1.94
N PHE A 34 -12.39 20.57 0.70
CA PHE A 34 -13.75 20.47 0.15
C PHE A 34 -14.56 19.35 0.81
N ASN A 35 -13.96 18.22 1.18
CA ASN A 35 -14.67 17.19 1.94
C ASN A 35 -15.08 17.68 3.33
N LEU A 36 -14.19 18.39 4.04
CA LEU A 36 -14.53 19.00 5.34
C LEU A 36 -15.62 20.07 5.19
N PHE A 37 -15.57 20.85 4.11
CA PHE A 37 -16.60 21.86 3.83
C PHE A 37 -17.96 21.21 3.58
N TYR A 38 -18.06 20.24 2.66
CA TYR A 38 -19.34 19.62 2.30
C TYR A 38 -19.87 18.68 3.39
N LEU A 39 -19.05 17.75 3.87
CA LEU A 39 -19.47 16.70 4.79
C LEU A 39 -19.27 17.05 6.27
N GLY A 40 -18.30 17.90 6.58
CA GLY A 40 -18.00 18.30 7.97
C GLY A 40 -18.71 19.57 8.42
N TYR A 41 -19.01 20.49 7.50
CA TYR A 41 -19.67 21.75 7.82
C TYR A 41 -21.12 21.82 7.28
N CYS A 42 -21.30 21.65 5.97
CA CYS A 42 -22.65 21.81 5.37
C CYS A 42 -23.63 20.73 5.80
N LEU A 43 -23.23 19.46 5.76
CA LEU A 43 -24.11 18.34 6.12
C LEU A 43 -24.66 18.45 7.56
N PRO A 44 -23.84 18.57 8.63
CA PRO A 44 -24.36 18.69 10.00
C PRO A 44 -25.21 19.93 10.21
N LEU A 45 -24.88 21.04 9.53
CA LEU A 45 -25.63 22.28 9.66
C LEU A 45 -27.04 22.15 9.09
N VAL A 46 -27.19 21.52 7.91
CA VAL A 46 -28.49 21.28 7.26
C VAL A 46 -29.30 20.24 8.03
N GLU A 47 -28.68 19.16 8.52
CA GLU A 47 -29.34 18.13 9.35
C GLU A 47 -29.83 18.70 10.67
N SER A 48 -29.18 19.70 11.24
CA SER A 48 -29.67 20.40 12.46
C SER A 48 -30.76 21.42 12.20
N GLY A 49 -31.24 21.57 10.95
CA GLY A 49 -32.25 22.55 10.57
C GLY A 49 -31.74 23.98 10.46
N GLY A 50 -30.38 24.17 10.51
CA GLY A 50 -29.71 25.44 10.25
C GLY A 50 -29.37 25.57 8.78
N GLY A 51 -29.39 26.81 8.26
CA GLY A 51 -28.92 27.14 6.91
C GLY A 51 -28.26 28.50 6.90
N ASN A 52 -27.35 28.70 5.98
CA ASN A 52 -26.79 30.01 5.68
C ASN A 52 -26.58 30.11 4.17
N TRP A 53 -26.24 31.31 3.69
CA TRP A 53 -26.08 31.55 2.26
C TRP A 53 -25.06 30.61 1.57
N LEU A 54 -24.08 30.08 2.30
CA LEU A 54 -23.10 29.09 1.78
C LEU A 54 -23.75 27.73 1.56
N THR A 55 -24.54 27.26 2.53
CA THR A 55 -25.26 25.98 2.38
C THR A 55 -26.32 26.08 1.31
N ASP A 56 -27.06 27.19 1.26
CA ASP A 56 -28.14 27.37 0.29
C ASP A 56 -27.63 27.52 -1.15
N THR A 57 -26.38 28.02 -1.33
CA THR A 57 -25.80 28.22 -2.66
C THR A 57 -24.99 27.03 -3.14
N PHE A 58 -24.24 26.34 -2.26
CA PHE A 58 -23.21 25.38 -2.65
C PHE A 58 -23.53 23.94 -2.21
N TYR A 59 -24.57 23.71 -1.41
CA TYR A 59 -24.88 22.40 -0.88
C TYR A 59 -26.32 21.98 -1.20
N ASP A 60 -26.45 20.81 -1.84
CA ASP A 60 -27.72 20.15 -2.11
C ASP A 60 -27.75 18.81 -1.35
N PRO A 61 -28.69 18.64 -0.38
CA PRO A 61 -28.84 17.40 0.38
C PRO A 61 -29.02 16.15 -0.49
N GLY A 62 -29.61 16.31 -1.70
CA GLY A 62 -29.82 15.21 -2.63
C GLY A 62 -28.54 14.61 -3.20
N THR A 63 -27.42 15.34 -3.18
CA THR A 63 -26.13 14.88 -3.70
C THR A 63 -25.42 13.94 -2.72
N GLY A 64 -25.60 14.10 -1.41
CA GLY A 64 -25.06 13.20 -0.39
C GLY A 64 -23.57 12.88 -0.55
N VAL A 65 -23.24 11.59 -0.61
CA VAL A 65 -21.84 11.10 -0.79
C VAL A 65 -21.23 11.55 -2.13
N GLY A 66 -22.03 12.01 -3.09
CA GLY A 66 -21.56 12.55 -4.37
C GLY A 66 -20.58 13.71 -4.22
N TYR A 67 -20.64 14.46 -3.12
CA TYR A 67 -19.69 15.54 -2.84
C TYR A 67 -18.24 15.08 -2.70
N VAL A 68 -17.98 13.83 -2.32
CA VAL A 68 -16.63 13.24 -2.31
C VAL A 68 -16.06 13.23 -3.73
N PHE A 69 -16.88 12.90 -4.73
CA PHE A 69 -16.45 12.88 -6.14
C PHE A 69 -16.29 14.29 -6.69
N ILE A 70 -17.12 15.23 -6.29
CA ILE A 70 -17.01 16.67 -6.66
C ILE A 70 -15.69 17.24 -6.08
N ALA A 71 -15.41 17.00 -4.81
CA ALA A 71 -14.16 17.41 -4.17
C ALA A 71 -12.93 16.84 -4.88
N ASN A 72 -12.98 15.57 -5.28
CA ASN A 72 -11.92 14.93 -6.06
C ASN A 72 -11.76 15.57 -7.45
N LEU A 73 -12.87 15.85 -8.14
CA LEU A 73 -12.84 16.52 -9.44
C LEU A 73 -12.18 17.90 -9.35
N ILE A 74 -12.60 18.73 -8.39
CA ILE A 74 -12.02 20.06 -8.17
C ILE A 74 -10.51 19.95 -7.90
N ALA A 75 -10.11 19.06 -6.99
CA ALA A 75 -8.70 18.86 -6.67
C ALA A 75 -7.89 18.41 -7.90
N SER A 76 -8.45 17.49 -8.72
CA SER A 76 -7.82 17.02 -9.95
C SER A 76 -7.70 18.10 -11.02
N VAL A 77 -8.69 18.98 -11.15
CA VAL A 77 -8.63 20.13 -12.09
C VAL A 77 -7.54 21.12 -11.65
N VAL A 78 -7.48 21.45 -10.35
CA VAL A 78 -6.42 22.35 -9.85
C VAL A 78 -5.05 21.72 -10.04
N LYS A 79 -4.87 20.43 -9.74
CA LYS A 79 -3.63 19.70 -10.00
C LYS A 79 -3.21 19.77 -11.47
N PHE A 80 -4.17 19.59 -12.39
CA PHE A 80 -3.93 19.72 -13.83
C PHE A 80 -3.46 21.12 -14.20
N LEU A 81 -4.11 22.16 -13.70
CA LEU A 81 -3.73 23.56 -13.94
C LEU A 81 -2.33 23.87 -13.40
N LEU A 82 -1.99 23.38 -12.21
CA LEU A 82 -0.63 23.54 -11.63
C LEU A 82 0.45 22.87 -12.47
N LEU A 83 0.12 21.78 -13.15
CA LEU A 83 1.03 21.02 -14.03
C LEU A 83 1.06 21.55 -15.47
N ALA A 84 0.10 22.39 -15.88
CA ALA A 84 0.00 22.92 -17.24
C ALA A 84 1.31 23.54 -17.75
N PRO A 85 2.08 24.34 -16.98
CA PRO A 85 3.35 24.87 -17.48
C PRO A 85 4.38 23.79 -17.81
N THR A 86 4.37 22.67 -17.06
CA THR A 86 5.28 21.53 -17.29
C THR A 86 4.86 20.76 -18.54
N MET A 87 3.57 20.67 -18.81
CA MET A 87 3.01 20.01 -20.01
C MET A 87 3.32 20.80 -21.25
N LEU A 88 3.05 22.11 -21.24
CA LEU A 88 3.23 23.00 -22.40
C LEU A 88 4.69 23.09 -22.85
N ARG A 89 5.63 23.07 -21.93
CA ARG A 89 7.08 23.10 -22.24
C ARG A 89 7.58 21.81 -22.91
N GLY A 90 6.82 20.74 -22.89
CA GLY A 90 7.19 19.42 -23.44
C GLY A 90 6.46 19.05 -24.72
N LEU A 91 5.62 19.93 -25.25
CA LEU A 91 4.87 19.64 -26.47
C LEU A 91 5.81 19.63 -27.68
N THR A 92 6.12 18.43 -28.16
CA THR A 92 6.83 18.18 -29.42
C THR A 92 5.91 17.38 -30.36
N LYS A 93 6.22 17.39 -31.66
CA LYS A 93 5.44 16.57 -32.60
C LYS A 93 5.53 15.09 -32.19
N PRO A 94 4.40 14.37 -32.17
CA PRO A 94 4.39 12.95 -31.81
C PRO A 94 5.23 12.13 -32.80
N GLN A 95 6.17 11.37 -32.28
CA GLN A 95 7.00 10.45 -33.05
C GLN A 95 6.35 9.07 -33.04
N LEU A 96 5.59 8.75 -34.09
CA LEU A 96 4.87 7.47 -34.20
C LEU A 96 5.79 6.25 -34.12
N ALA A 97 7.06 6.39 -34.53
CA ALA A 97 8.05 5.32 -34.42
C ALA A 97 8.31 4.86 -32.98
N LEU A 98 8.18 5.76 -32.01
CA LEU A 98 8.34 5.44 -30.57
C LEU A 98 7.08 4.85 -29.95
N LEU A 99 5.91 5.04 -30.57
CA LEU A 99 4.63 4.62 -29.98
C LEU A 99 4.56 3.09 -29.80
N LYS A 100 4.97 2.33 -30.82
CA LYS A 100 4.92 0.86 -30.77
C LYS A 100 5.77 0.26 -29.63
N PRO A 101 7.07 0.59 -29.47
CA PRO A 101 7.85 0.09 -28.35
C PRO A 101 7.32 0.56 -26.98
N MET A 102 6.83 1.81 -26.87
CA MET A 102 6.21 2.30 -25.64
C MET A 102 4.94 1.52 -25.28
N LEU A 103 4.08 1.20 -26.23
CA LEU A 103 2.89 0.40 -26.00
C LEU A 103 3.23 -1.04 -25.62
N LEU A 104 4.18 -1.67 -26.31
CA LEU A 104 4.64 -3.03 -25.96
C LEU A 104 5.20 -3.13 -24.55
N TYR A 105 5.84 -2.08 -24.06
CA TYR A 105 6.31 -2.00 -22.67
C TYR A 105 5.17 -1.71 -21.67
N SER A 106 4.25 -0.81 -22.02
CA SER A 106 3.24 -0.28 -21.09
C SER A 106 2.01 -1.19 -20.95
N ILE A 107 1.59 -1.87 -22.03
CA ILE A 107 0.40 -2.73 -22.00
C ILE A 107 0.52 -3.86 -20.97
N PRO A 108 1.62 -4.62 -20.88
CA PRO A 108 1.77 -5.62 -19.83
C PRO A 108 1.73 -5.01 -18.42
N LEU A 109 2.32 -3.82 -18.22
CA LEU A 109 2.26 -3.12 -16.92
C LEU A 109 0.86 -2.63 -16.59
N LEU A 110 0.05 -2.25 -17.57
CA LEU A 110 -1.37 -1.92 -17.38
C LEU A 110 -2.13 -3.13 -16.83
N PHE A 111 -1.98 -4.31 -17.45
CA PHE A 111 -2.59 -5.54 -16.96
C PHE A 111 -2.07 -5.95 -15.57
N ALA A 112 -0.78 -5.75 -15.31
CA ALA A 112 -0.21 -5.96 -13.97
C ALA A 112 -0.83 -5.03 -12.94
N GLY A 113 -1.04 -3.75 -13.28
CA GLY A 113 -1.70 -2.76 -12.43
C GLY A 113 -3.16 -3.10 -12.15
N LEU A 114 -3.91 -3.46 -13.19
CA LEU A 114 -5.31 -3.89 -13.06
C LEU A 114 -5.44 -5.15 -12.18
N ALA A 115 -4.60 -6.16 -12.42
CA ALA A 115 -4.58 -7.37 -11.60
C ALA A 115 -4.18 -7.07 -10.13
N GLY A 116 -3.25 -6.13 -9.92
CA GLY A 116 -2.89 -5.65 -8.59
C GLY A 116 -4.07 -4.97 -7.87
N MET A 117 -4.81 -4.08 -8.57
CA MET A 117 -6.03 -3.46 -8.03
C MET A 117 -7.12 -4.50 -7.72
N MET A 118 -7.27 -5.50 -8.58
CA MET A 118 -8.18 -6.61 -8.32
C MET A 118 -7.78 -7.36 -7.05
N ASN A 119 -6.50 -7.69 -6.87
CA ASN A 119 -6.02 -8.34 -5.66
C ASN A 119 -6.34 -7.55 -4.38
N GLU A 120 -6.28 -6.22 -4.45
CA GLU A 120 -6.50 -5.35 -3.30
C GLU A 120 -7.98 -5.10 -2.98
N MET A 121 -8.88 -5.19 -3.97
CA MET A 121 -10.30 -4.88 -3.82
C MET A 121 -11.23 -6.09 -3.90
N PHE A 122 -10.80 -7.16 -4.56
CA PHE A 122 -11.68 -8.29 -4.85
C PHE A 122 -12.10 -9.06 -3.61
N ASP A 123 -11.24 -9.11 -2.60
CA ASP A 123 -11.55 -9.72 -1.30
C ASP A 123 -12.81 -9.11 -0.67
N ARG A 124 -12.97 -7.78 -0.73
CA ARG A 124 -14.14 -7.07 -0.19
C ARG A 124 -15.41 -7.36 -0.98
N VAL A 125 -15.31 -7.38 -2.31
CA VAL A 125 -16.45 -7.74 -3.18
C VAL A 125 -16.88 -9.18 -2.93
N MET A 126 -15.91 -10.09 -2.81
CA MET A 126 -16.16 -11.50 -2.55
C MET A 126 -16.73 -11.74 -1.15
N LEU A 127 -16.23 -11.06 -0.12
CA LEU A 127 -16.77 -11.12 1.23
C LEU A 127 -18.28 -10.80 1.22
N LYS A 128 -18.66 -9.68 0.60
CA LYS A 128 -20.07 -9.33 0.50
C LYS A 128 -20.89 -10.39 -0.25
N ARG A 129 -20.44 -10.78 -1.45
CA ARG A 129 -21.19 -11.67 -2.33
C ARG A 129 -21.31 -13.10 -1.81
N LEU A 130 -20.26 -13.65 -1.20
CA LEU A 130 -20.23 -15.03 -0.74
C LEU A 130 -20.88 -15.19 0.63
N LEU A 131 -20.83 -14.19 1.49
CA LEU A 131 -21.46 -14.25 2.81
C LEU A 131 -22.94 -13.84 2.80
N TYR A 132 -23.38 -13.03 1.84
CA TYR A 132 -24.77 -12.60 1.74
C TYR A 132 -25.77 -13.76 1.75
N PRO A 133 -25.64 -14.80 0.91
CA PRO A 133 -26.57 -15.93 0.88
C PRO A 133 -26.50 -16.83 2.13
N ILE A 134 -25.42 -16.75 2.92
CA ILE A 134 -25.18 -17.63 4.09
C ILE A 134 -25.61 -16.95 5.39
N LEU A 135 -25.27 -15.67 5.56
CA LEU A 135 -25.41 -14.94 6.82
C LEU A 135 -26.48 -13.84 6.78
N GLY A 136 -27.06 -13.59 5.60
CA GLY A 136 -27.94 -12.42 5.38
C GLY A 136 -27.15 -11.13 5.20
N GLU A 137 -27.87 -10.07 4.79
CA GLU A 137 -27.26 -8.79 4.41
C GLU A 137 -26.54 -8.11 5.57
N SER A 138 -27.18 -8.01 6.73
CA SER A 138 -26.66 -7.31 7.90
C SER A 138 -25.33 -7.90 8.37
N ASN A 139 -25.26 -9.23 8.52
CA ASN A 139 -24.03 -9.90 8.99
C ASN A 139 -22.93 -9.90 7.93
N ALA A 140 -23.27 -10.01 6.64
CA ALA A 140 -22.30 -9.91 5.56
C ALA A 140 -21.68 -8.49 5.51
N MET A 141 -22.50 -7.45 5.67
CA MET A 141 -22.03 -6.05 5.75
C MET A 141 -21.23 -5.79 7.01
N PHE A 142 -21.60 -6.37 8.14
CA PHE A 142 -20.82 -6.30 9.38
C PHE A 142 -19.42 -6.89 9.19
N GLN A 143 -19.31 -8.11 8.64
CA GLN A 143 -18.01 -8.73 8.38
C GLN A 143 -17.14 -7.94 7.39
N LEU A 144 -17.75 -7.37 6.35
CA LEU A 144 -17.08 -6.47 5.43
C LEU A 144 -16.58 -5.20 6.14
N GLY A 145 -17.39 -4.62 7.02
CA GLY A 145 -17.04 -3.45 7.84
C GLY A 145 -15.86 -3.74 8.75
N VAL A 146 -15.90 -4.85 9.48
CA VAL A 146 -14.82 -5.34 10.34
C VAL A 146 -13.50 -5.47 9.57
N TYR A 147 -13.54 -6.17 8.43
CA TYR A 147 -12.35 -6.35 7.59
C TYR A 147 -11.81 -5.02 7.05
N GLY A 148 -12.70 -4.19 6.48
CA GLY A 148 -12.33 -2.90 5.92
C GLY A 148 -11.77 -1.92 6.95
N ALA A 149 -12.30 -1.91 8.17
CA ALA A 149 -11.81 -1.07 9.27
C ALA A 149 -10.42 -1.52 9.73
N CYS A 150 -10.22 -2.82 9.95
CA CYS A 150 -8.93 -3.37 10.38
C CYS A 150 -7.87 -3.30 9.28
N TYR A 151 -8.27 -3.42 8.00
CA TYR A 151 -7.38 -3.23 6.86
C TYR A 151 -6.72 -1.85 6.86
N LYS A 152 -7.45 -0.79 7.30
CA LYS A 152 -6.90 0.57 7.39
C LYS A 152 -5.65 0.66 8.26
N LEU A 153 -5.54 -0.15 9.29
CA LEU A 153 -4.35 -0.17 10.15
C LEU A 153 -3.12 -0.73 9.41
N SER A 154 -3.32 -1.62 8.44
CA SER A 154 -2.23 -2.17 7.62
C SER A 154 -1.77 -1.23 6.50
N ILE A 155 -2.54 -0.19 6.18
CA ILE A 155 -2.21 0.81 5.15
C ILE A 155 -0.89 1.53 5.46
N VAL A 156 -0.49 1.64 6.71
CA VAL A 156 0.79 2.27 7.10
C VAL A 156 1.97 1.66 6.33
N ILE A 157 2.05 0.33 6.23
CA ILE A 157 3.09 -0.36 5.45
C ILE A 157 2.91 -0.07 3.95
N THR A 158 1.68 -0.06 3.44
CA THR A 158 1.40 0.25 2.03
C THR A 158 1.85 1.67 1.67
N LEU A 159 1.64 2.66 2.55
CA LEU A 159 2.12 4.02 2.34
C LEU A 159 3.66 4.09 2.31
N MET A 160 4.34 3.34 3.16
CA MET A 160 5.81 3.24 3.13
C MET A 160 6.31 2.60 1.83
N ILE A 161 5.62 1.56 1.34
CA ILE A 161 5.93 0.93 0.05
C ILE A 161 5.75 1.95 -1.08
N GLN A 162 4.69 2.74 -1.08
CA GLN A 162 4.43 3.76 -2.08
C GLN A 162 5.51 4.86 -2.07
N ALA A 163 5.86 5.38 -0.89
CA ALA A 163 6.92 6.37 -0.74
C ALA A 163 8.27 5.83 -1.24
N PHE A 164 8.60 4.59 -0.86
CA PHE A 164 9.81 3.92 -1.33
C PHE A 164 9.82 3.78 -2.86
N ARG A 165 8.73 3.31 -3.47
CA ARG A 165 8.64 3.15 -4.93
C ARG A 165 8.87 4.46 -5.67
N TYR A 166 8.29 5.58 -5.19
CA TYR A 166 8.48 6.89 -5.83
C TYR A 166 9.94 7.35 -5.82
N ALA A 167 10.69 7.03 -4.78
CA ALA A 167 12.11 7.38 -4.68
C ALA A 167 13.01 6.34 -5.36
N ALA A 168 12.75 5.06 -5.16
CA ALA A 168 13.62 3.97 -5.57
C ALA A 168 13.56 3.67 -7.08
N GLU A 169 12.38 3.78 -7.72
CA GLU A 169 12.26 3.47 -9.15
C GLU A 169 13.21 4.31 -10.03
N PRO A 170 13.21 5.67 -9.99
CA PRO A 170 14.15 6.46 -10.77
C PRO A 170 15.62 6.16 -10.41
N PHE A 171 15.90 5.95 -9.14
CA PHE A 171 17.23 5.64 -8.64
C PHE A 171 17.75 4.31 -9.21
N PHE A 172 16.95 3.26 -9.20
CA PHE A 172 17.36 1.97 -9.77
C PHE A 172 17.65 2.05 -11.27
N PHE A 173 16.85 2.81 -12.01
CA PHE A 173 17.10 3.03 -13.44
C PHE A 173 18.40 3.82 -13.69
N SER A 174 18.70 4.84 -12.88
CA SER A 174 19.93 5.62 -13.04
C SER A 174 21.18 4.82 -12.73
N GLN A 175 21.12 3.90 -11.74
CA GLN A 175 22.24 3.07 -11.32
C GLN A 175 22.39 1.76 -12.12
N ALA A 176 21.46 1.45 -13.04
CA ALA A 176 21.40 0.14 -13.70
C ALA A 176 22.66 -0.25 -14.49
N LYS A 177 23.42 0.75 -14.98
CA LYS A 177 24.65 0.54 -15.78
C LYS A 177 25.92 0.62 -14.95
N GLU A 178 25.86 1.00 -13.68
CA GLU A 178 27.01 1.16 -12.81
C GLU A 178 27.49 -0.19 -12.27
N GLU A 179 28.80 -0.33 -12.11
CA GLU A 179 29.38 -1.51 -11.44
C GLU A 179 28.92 -1.58 -9.97
N GLY A 180 28.57 -2.77 -9.50
CA GLY A 180 28.07 -2.97 -8.13
C GLY A 180 26.61 -2.61 -7.91
N SER A 181 25.85 -2.29 -8.97
CA SER A 181 24.41 -1.95 -8.86
C SER A 181 23.58 -3.04 -8.21
N LYS A 182 23.87 -4.31 -8.48
CA LYS A 182 23.14 -5.46 -7.91
C LYS A 182 23.35 -5.60 -6.40
N GLU A 183 24.57 -5.40 -5.93
CA GLU A 183 24.93 -5.39 -4.51
C GLU A 183 24.24 -4.22 -3.79
N LEU A 184 24.17 -3.07 -4.45
CA LEU A 184 23.45 -1.91 -3.96
C LEU A 184 21.94 -2.20 -3.83
N TYR A 185 21.34 -2.85 -4.82
CA TYR A 185 19.92 -3.24 -4.77
C TYR A 185 19.63 -4.24 -3.65
N ALA A 186 20.55 -5.19 -3.42
CA ALA A 186 20.44 -6.13 -2.31
C ALA A 186 20.48 -5.41 -0.95
N LYS A 187 21.39 -4.46 -0.76
CA LYS A 187 21.46 -3.64 0.46
C LYS A 187 20.21 -2.81 0.66
N ILE A 188 19.71 -2.13 -0.38
CA ILE A 188 18.48 -1.34 -0.31
C ILE A 188 17.30 -2.21 0.11
N MET A 189 17.16 -3.43 -0.43
CA MET A 189 16.16 -4.39 -0.02
C MET A 189 16.27 -4.71 1.49
N THR A 190 17.46 -4.97 1.98
CA THR A 190 17.70 -5.32 3.38
C THR A 190 17.28 -4.18 4.31
N TYR A 191 17.68 -2.93 4.02
CA TYR A 191 17.24 -1.75 4.78
C TYR A 191 15.75 -1.50 4.69
N PHE A 192 15.16 -1.70 3.52
CA PHE A 192 13.73 -1.53 3.32
C PHE A 192 12.92 -2.53 4.17
N VAL A 193 13.30 -3.80 4.17
CA VAL A 193 12.67 -4.83 4.99
C VAL A 193 12.86 -4.56 6.48
N TRP A 194 14.03 -4.05 6.89
CA TRP A 194 14.24 -3.63 8.27
C TRP A 194 13.20 -2.59 8.72
N VAL A 195 12.97 -1.55 7.93
CA VAL A 195 11.96 -0.52 8.22
C VAL A 195 10.56 -1.12 8.26
N LEU A 196 10.18 -1.96 7.28
CA LEU A 196 8.85 -2.56 7.23
C LEU A 196 8.60 -3.51 8.42
N ALA A 197 9.57 -4.35 8.77
CA ALA A 197 9.45 -5.26 9.92
C ALA A 197 9.45 -4.50 11.26
N GLY A 198 10.21 -3.40 11.37
CA GLY A 198 10.14 -2.49 12.51
C GLY A 198 8.77 -1.82 12.63
N THR A 199 8.18 -1.40 11.51
CA THR A 199 6.82 -0.84 11.48
C THR A 199 5.77 -1.87 11.85
N PHE A 200 5.89 -3.10 11.36
CA PHE A 200 5.05 -4.22 11.79
C PHE A 200 5.08 -4.36 13.31
N LEU A 201 6.28 -4.47 13.88
CA LEU A 201 6.45 -4.62 15.32
C LEU A 201 5.87 -3.42 16.07
N PHE A 202 6.15 -2.20 15.64
CA PHE A 202 5.62 -0.99 16.26
C PHE A 202 4.08 -0.98 16.30
N VAL A 203 3.43 -1.23 15.16
CA VAL A 203 1.95 -1.26 15.10
C VAL A 203 1.39 -2.36 15.99
N MET A 204 2.02 -3.54 16.02
CA MET A 204 1.53 -4.67 16.81
C MET A 204 1.73 -4.49 18.31
N LEU A 205 2.84 -3.90 18.74
CA LEU A 205 3.10 -3.61 20.16
C LEU A 205 2.16 -2.53 20.72
N TYR A 206 1.72 -1.62 19.87
CA TYR A 206 0.82 -0.52 20.24
C TYR A 206 -0.57 -0.66 19.64
N ILE A 207 -1.00 -1.88 19.31
CA ILE A 207 -2.31 -2.14 18.68
C ILE A 207 -3.48 -1.60 19.51
N ASP A 208 -3.36 -1.59 20.84
CA ASP A 208 -4.35 -1.02 21.75
C ASP A 208 -4.49 0.50 21.64
N LEU A 209 -3.44 1.19 21.16
CA LEU A 209 -3.50 2.60 20.80
C LEU A 209 -4.08 2.77 19.39
N PHE A 210 -3.61 1.95 18.44
CA PHE A 210 -4.07 2.03 17.05
C PHE A 210 -5.53 1.64 16.84
N LYS A 211 -6.12 0.81 17.72
CA LYS A 211 -7.54 0.45 17.61
C LYS A 211 -8.49 1.65 17.67
N TYR A 212 -8.11 2.74 18.36
CA TYR A 212 -8.92 3.97 18.42
C TYR A 212 -9.05 4.72 17.10
N PHE A 213 -8.24 4.39 16.07
CA PHE A 213 -8.48 4.83 14.69
C PHE A 213 -9.69 4.12 14.05
N ILE A 214 -10.26 3.10 14.71
CA ILE A 214 -11.50 2.43 14.32
C ILE A 214 -12.61 2.95 15.24
N PRO A 215 -13.50 3.87 14.74
CA PRO A 215 -14.48 4.54 15.59
C PRO A 215 -15.52 3.58 16.20
N ASN A 216 -15.90 2.50 15.48
CA ASN A 216 -16.86 1.53 15.97
C ASN A 216 -16.12 0.40 16.72
N GLU A 217 -16.35 0.32 18.04
CA GLU A 217 -15.74 -0.68 18.91
C GLU A 217 -16.14 -2.12 18.56
N GLU A 218 -17.33 -2.34 18.00
CA GLU A 218 -17.74 -3.67 17.54
C GLU A 218 -16.79 -4.25 16.48
N TYR A 219 -16.09 -3.38 15.74
CA TYR A 219 -15.11 -3.81 14.72
C TYR A 219 -13.77 -4.23 15.31
N TRP A 220 -13.51 -3.99 16.59
CA TRP A 220 -12.26 -4.41 17.24
C TRP A 220 -12.10 -5.94 17.29
N VAL A 221 -13.20 -6.69 17.18
CA VAL A 221 -13.16 -8.16 17.00
C VAL A 221 -12.28 -8.59 15.82
N GLY A 222 -12.11 -7.69 14.84
CA GLY A 222 -11.29 -7.90 13.65
C GLY A 222 -9.79 -7.60 13.83
N LEU A 223 -9.34 -7.06 14.96
CA LEU A 223 -7.91 -6.74 15.17
C LEU A 223 -6.98 -7.93 14.96
N LYS A 224 -7.47 -9.15 15.15
CA LYS A 224 -6.74 -10.40 14.88
C LYS A 224 -6.30 -10.59 13.42
N VAL A 225 -6.87 -9.87 12.44
CA VAL A 225 -6.41 -9.91 11.05
C VAL A 225 -5.24 -8.94 10.79
N VAL A 226 -5.05 -7.94 11.64
CA VAL A 226 -4.03 -6.90 11.45
C VAL A 226 -2.62 -7.46 11.30
N PRO A 227 -2.14 -8.38 12.18
CA PRO A 227 -0.79 -8.95 12.02
C PRO A 227 -0.64 -9.73 10.72
N ILE A 228 -1.69 -10.41 10.26
CA ILE A 228 -1.68 -11.17 9.00
C ILE A 228 -1.55 -10.20 7.82
N LEU A 229 -2.32 -9.13 7.81
CA LEU A 229 -2.32 -8.12 6.75
C LEU A 229 -1.02 -7.29 6.72
N LEU A 230 -0.48 -6.93 7.89
CA LEU A 230 0.82 -6.26 7.95
C LEU A 230 1.94 -7.15 7.40
N MET A 231 1.95 -8.43 7.77
CA MET A 231 2.91 -9.41 7.22
C MET A 231 2.74 -9.60 5.71
N ALA A 232 1.50 -9.68 5.23
CA ALA A 232 1.20 -9.73 3.80
C ALA A 232 1.79 -8.51 3.07
N ASN A 233 1.63 -7.31 3.64
CA ASN A 233 2.16 -6.09 3.05
C ASN A 233 3.70 -6.05 3.08
N ILE A 234 4.38 -6.65 4.06
CA ILE A 234 5.85 -6.82 4.00
C ILE A 234 6.24 -7.64 2.77
N PHE A 235 5.57 -8.77 2.52
CA PHE A 235 5.84 -9.61 1.34
C PHE A 235 5.53 -8.87 0.04
N LEU A 236 4.47 -8.07 0.01
CA LEU A 236 4.17 -7.19 -1.11
C LEU A 236 5.28 -6.15 -1.34
N GLY A 237 5.82 -5.56 -0.27
CA GLY A 237 6.95 -4.62 -0.35
C GLY A 237 8.19 -5.26 -0.93
N ILE A 238 8.54 -6.48 -0.50
CA ILE A 238 9.65 -7.26 -1.05
C ILE A 238 9.40 -7.56 -2.54
N TYR A 239 8.19 -7.98 -2.90
CA TYR A 239 7.81 -8.22 -4.30
C TYR A 239 7.96 -6.97 -5.16
N TYR A 240 7.53 -5.79 -4.69
CA TYR A 240 7.71 -4.54 -5.43
C TYR A 240 9.19 -4.15 -5.57
N ASN A 241 10.00 -4.36 -4.57
CA ASN A 241 11.44 -4.13 -4.69
C ASN A 241 12.06 -5.10 -5.72
N GLN A 242 11.70 -6.38 -5.68
CA GLN A 242 12.13 -7.34 -6.69
C GLN A 242 11.67 -6.97 -8.11
N SER A 243 10.55 -6.25 -8.27
CA SER A 243 9.98 -5.89 -9.58
C SER A 243 10.97 -5.16 -10.52
N VAL A 244 12.03 -4.62 -9.95
CA VAL A 244 13.12 -3.95 -10.69
C VAL A 244 13.73 -4.86 -11.74
N TRP A 245 13.89 -6.16 -11.48
CA TRP A 245 14.53 -7.05 -12.44
C TRP A 245 13.81 -7.12 -13.79
N TYR A 246 12.49 -7.28 -13.81
CA TYR A 246 11.76 -7.37 -15.08
C TYR A 246 11.54 -6.01 -15.75
N LYS A 247 11.62 -4.92 -14.99
CA LYS A 247 11.58 -3.56 -15.54
C LYS A 247 12.91 -3.20 -16.22
N LEU A 248 14.05 -3.49 -15.56
CA LEU A 248 15.38 -3.21 -16.11
C LEU A 248 15.74 -4.11 -17.30
N THR A 249 15.20 -5.33 -17.36
CA THR A 249 15.44 -6.26 -18.47
C THR A 249 14.36 -6.16 -19.57
N GLU A 250 13.46 -5.17 -19.49
CA GLU A 250 12.33 -4.96 -20.43
C GLU A 250 11.37 -6.16 -20.53
N LYS A 251 11.40 -7.07 -19.56
CA LYS A 251 10.56 -8.28 -19.49
C LYS A 251 9.29 -8.02 -18.69
N THR A 252 8.58 -6.92 -18.95
CA THR A 252 7.41 -6.49 -18.19
C THR A 252 6.24 -7.48 -18.21
N SER A 253 6.19 -8.38 -19.20
CA SER A 253 5.22 -9.47 -19.28
C SER A 253 5.29 -10.43 -18.08
N PHE A 254 6.47 -10.61 -17.47
CA PHE A 254 6.58 -11.38 -16.22
C PHE A 254 5.88 -10.68 -15.06
N GLY A 255 5.94 -9.35 -15.01
CA GLY A 255 5.19 -8.58 -14.01
C GLY A 255 3.68 -8.80 -14.14
N ALA A 256 3.15 -8.76 -15.37
CA ALA A 256 1.75 -9.06 -15.66
C ALA A 256 1.40 -10.51 -15.27
N GLY A 257 2.22 -11.48 -15.65
CA GLY A 257 2.03 -12.90 -15.30
C GLY A 257 1.99 -13.13 -13.80
N LEU A 258 2.91 -12.53 -13.04
CA LEU A 258 2.95 -12.62 -11.58
C LEU A 258 1.72 -11.99 -10.93
N ALA A 259 1.25 -10.85 -11.43
CA ALA A 259 0.05 -10.20 -10.91
C ALA A 259 -1.23 -11.01 -11.20
N ILE A 260 -1.36 -11.59 -12.40
CA ILE A 260 -2.46 -12.49 -12.75
C ILE A 260 -2.42 -13.76 -11.90
N PHE A 261 -1.24 -14.34 -11.70
CA PHE A 261 -1.05 -15.48 -10.79
C PHE A 261 -1.53 -15.16 -9.37
N GLY A 262 -1.16 -14.00 -8.84
CA GLY A 262 -1.64 -13.53 -7.54
C GLY A 262 -3.16 -13.38 -7.51
N ALA A 263 -3.75 -12.76 -8.55
CA ALA A 263 -5.20 -12.61 -8.65
C ALA A 263 -5.95 -13.94 -8.65
N LEU A 264 -5.42 -14.94 -9.34
CA LEU A 264 -5.98 -16.30 -9.35
C LEU A 264 -5.91 -16.95 -7.96
N ILE A 265 -4.78 -16.83 -7.25
CA ILE A 265 -4.64 -17.35 -5.87
C ILE A 265 -5.69 -16.67 -4.97
N THR A 266 -5.78 -15.35 -5.01
CA THR A 266 -6.75 -14.57 -4.21
C THR A 266 -8.18 -15.02 -4.52
N LEU A 267 -8.53 -15.18 -5.81
CA LEU A 267 -9.85 -15.59 -6.23
C LEU A 267 -10.20 -16.99 -5.70
N VAL A 268 -9.32 -17.99 -5.94
CA VAL A 268 -9.56 -19.37 -5.55
C VAL A 268 -9.65 -19.51 -4.04
N LEU A 269 -8.70 -18.95 -3.29
CA LEU A 269 -8.69 -19.06 -1.83
C LEU A 269 -9.91 -18.36 -1.20
N ASN A 270 -10.29 -17.20 -1.69
CA ASN A 270 -11.47 -16.50 -1.20
C ASN A 270 -12.76 -17.29 -1.52
N MET A 271 -12.91 -17.83 -2.73
CA MET A 271 -14.09 -18.64 -3.09
C MET A 271 -14.26 -19.86 -2.19
N VAL A 272 -13.16 -20.53 -1.85
CA VAL A 272 -13.20 -21.77 -1.06
C VAL A 272 -13.35 -21.49 0.43
N PHE A 273 -12.66 -20.47 0.96
CA PHE A 273 -12.50 -20.29 2.40
C PHE A 273 -13.40 -19.21 3.01
N ILE A 274 -13.83 -18.17 2.27
CA ILE A 274 -14.75 -17.15 2.81
C ILE A 274 -16.04 -17.77 3.36
N PRO A 275 -16.72 -18.73 2.68
CA PRO A 275 -17.93 -19.31 3.20
C PRO A 275 -17.78 -19.99 4.57
N LYS A 276 -16.56 -20.45 4.90
CA LYS A 276 -16.27 -21.17 6.15
C LYS A 276 -15.70 -20.27 7.24
N TYR A 277 -14.83 -19.33 6.88
CA TYR A 277 -14.01 -18.54 7.84
C TYR A 277 -14.24 -17.02 7.77
N GLY A 278 -15.16 -16.58 6.90
CA GLY A 278 -15.50 -15.16 6.76
C GLY A 278 -14.29 -14.30 6.41
N TYR A 279 -14.20 -13.12 7.03
CA TYR A 279 -13.15 -12.15 6.77
C TYR A 279 -11.73 -12.64 7.12
N MET A 280 -11.60 -13.63 8.00
CA MET A 280 -10.31 -14.23 8.33
C MET A 280 -9.70 -14.94 7.11
N ALA A 281 -10.54 -15.57 6.28
CA ALA A 281 -10.11 -16.20 5.04
C ALA A 281 -9.48 -15.20 4.08
N SER A 282 -10.05 -14.00 3.95
CA SER A 282 -9.51 -12.95 3.09
C SER A 282 -8.13 -12.49 3.55
N ALA A 283 -7.91 -12.34 4.86
CA ALA A 283 -6.60 -11.96 5.38
C ALA A 283 -5.52 -13.02 5.05
N TRP A 284 -5.83 -14.30 5.25
CA TRP A 284 -4.92 -15.39 4.91
C TRP A 284 -4.72 -15.53 3.39
N ALA A 285 -5.77 -15.35 2.59
CA ALA A 285 -5.66 -15.37 1.13
C ALA A 285 -4.71 -14.28 0.62
N THR A 286 -4.79 -13.07 1.18
CA THR A 286 -3.88 -11.96 0.86
C THR A 286 -2.43 -12.29 1.24
N LEU A 287 -2.22 -12.86 2.44
CA LEU A 287 -0.88 -13.27 2.88
C LEU A 287 -0.28 -14.32 1.94
N ILE A 288 -1.02 -15.38 1.63
CA ILE A 288 -0.57 -16.46 0.75
C ILE A 288 -0.31 -15.93 -0.66
N CYS A 289 -1.18 -15.07 -1.17
CA CYS A 289 -1.02 -14.44 -2.47
C CYS A 289 0.30 -13.67 -2.56
N TYR A 290 0.53 -12.73 -1.66
CA TYR A 290 1.72 -11.88 -1.71
C TYR A 290 3.01 -12.65 -1.41
N ALA A 291 2.97 -13.61 -0.50
CA ALA A 291 4.09 -14.52 -0.26
C ALA A 291 4.43 -15.35 -1.51
N SER A 292 3.42 -15.91 -2.19
CA SER A 292 3.61 -16.69 -3.41
C SER A 292 4.17 -15.85 -4.56
N MET A 293 3.65 -14.61 -4.75
CA MET A 293 4.17 -13.67 -5.75
C MET A 293 5.63 -13.30 -5.47
N MET A 294 5.98 -13.01 -4.21
CA MET A 294 7.34 -12.71 -3.78
C MET A 294 8.30 -13.86 -4.06
N VAL A 295 7.92 -15.09 -3.66
CA VAL A 295 8.75 -16.28 -3.85
C VAL A 295 8.96 -16.58 -5.34
N LEU A 296 7.87 -16.54 -6.13
CA LEU A 296 7.96 -16.79 -7.57
C LEU A 296 8.79 -15.70 -8.28
N SER A 297 8.60 -14.43 -7.91
CA SER A 297 9.41 -13.31 -8.42
C SER A 297 10.89 -13.47 -8.11
N TYR A 298 11.24 -13.95 -6.90
CA TYR A 298 12.62 -14.21 -6.51
C TYR A 298 13.28 -15.28 -7.40
N PHE A 299 12.61 -16.42 -7.61
CA PHE A 299 13.18 -17.49 -8.44
C PHE A 299 13.33 -17.07 -9.91
N LEU A 300 12.35 -16.35 -10.46
CA LEU A 300 12.44 -15.81 -11.80
C LEU A 300 13.55 -14.76 -11.91
N GLY A 301 13.62 -13.84 -10.95
CA GLY A 301 14.68 -12.82 -10.89
C GLY A 301 16.07 -13.44 -10.80
N ARG A 302 16.27 -14.48 -10.00
CA ARG A 302 17.53 -15.21 -9.91
C ARG A 302 17.99 -15.78 -11.24
N LYS A 303 17.04 -16.19 -12.11
CA LYS A 303 17.35 -16.73 -13.45
C LYS A 303 17.71 -15.64 -14.46
N TYR A 304 16.99 -14.51 -14.45
CA TYR A 304 17.09 -13.49 -15.52
C TYR A 304 17.96 -12.28 -15.15
N TYR A 305 17.99 -11.93 -13.88
CA TYR A 305 18.77 -10.80 -13.34
C TYR A 305 19.17 -11.09 -11.88
N PRO A 306 20.22 -11.90 -11.65
CA PRO A 306 20.59 -12.34 -10.31
C PRO A 306 21.08 -11.16 -9.46
N VAL A 307 20.30 -10.80 -8.46
CA VAL A 307 20.65 -9.86 -7.40
C VAL A 307 21.01 -10.67 -6.15
N PRO A 308 22.15 -10.43 -5.49
CA PRO A 308 22.60 -11.20 -4.32
C PRO A 308 21.89 -10.75 -3.05
N TYR A 309 20.58 -11.01 -2.95
CA TYR A 309 19.79 -10.65 -1.77
C TYR A 309 20.26 -11.38 -0.51
N GLU A 310 20.39 -10.65 0.58
CA GLU A 310 20.79 -11.16 1.89
C GLU A 310 19.63 -11.87 2.61
N LEU A 311 19.14 -12.98 2.06
CA LEU A 311 17.93 -13.68 2.54
C LEU A 311 17.99 -14.05 4.02
N GLY A 312 19.16 -14.41 4.53
CA GLY A 312 19.36 -14.73 5.95
C GLY A 312 19.08 -13.52 6.85
N LYS A 313 19.56 -12.33 6.47
CA LYS A 313 19.30 -11.09 7.22
C LYS A 313 17.83 -10.69 7.12
N ILE A 314 17.25 -10.75 5.93
CA ILE A 314 15.85 -10.44 5.67
C ILE A 314 14.95 -11.36 6.51
N GLY A 315 15.18 -12.67 6.46
CA GLY A 315 14.42 -13.65 7.23
C GLY A 315 14.58 -13.47 8.75
N ALA A 316 15.79 -13.17 9.22
CA ALA A 316 16.05 -12.92 10.63
C ALA A 316 15.31 -11.67 11.15
N MET A 317 15.28 -10.57 10.39
CA MET A 317 14.57 -9.34 10.77
C MET A 317 13.06 -9.57 10.88
N ILE A 318 12.46 -10.23 9.89
CA ILE A 318 11.02 -10.57 9.92
C ILE A 318 10.74 -11.55 11.06
N GLY A 319 11.57 -12.58 11.21
CA GLY A 319 11.43 -13.60 12.24
C GLY A 319 11.51 -13.04 13.65
N VAL A 320 12.50 -12.18 13.93
CA VAL A 320 12.63 -11.54 15.25
C VAL A 320 11.47 -10.60 15.54
N ALA A 321 11.02 -9.80 14.56
CA ALA A 321 9.85 -8.95 14.74
C ALA A 321 8.59 -9.78 15.05
N ALA A 322 8.37 -10.89 14.35
CA ALA A 322 7.25 -11.81 14.61
C ALA A 322 7.37 -12.51 15.98
N LEU A 323 8.59 -12.94 16.37
CA LEU A 323 8.84 -13.57 17.67
C LEU A 323 8.62 -12.60 18.84
N LEU A 324 9.09 -11.38 18.74
CA LEU A 324 8.86 -10.35 19.76
C LEU A 324 7.36 -10.05 19.91
N TYR A 325 6.63 -9.93 18.81
CA TYR A 325 5.17 -9.79 18.84
C TYR A 325 4.51 -11.03 19.49
N TRP A 326 4.91 -12.23 19.10
CA TRP A 326 4.37 -13.45 19.70
C TRP A 326 4.66 -13.52 21.21
N ALA A 327 5.84 -13.10 21.64
CA ALA A 327 6.19 -13.02 23.06
C ALA A 327 5.24 -12.08 23.84
N THR A 328 4.79 -10.96 23.26
CA THR A 328 3.81 -10.09 23.94
C THR A 328 2.47 -10.75 24.15
N LEU A 329 2.05 -11.62 23.23
CA LEU A 329 0.80 -12.39 23.35
C LEU A 329 0.90 -13.44 24.46
N VAL A 330 2.01 -14.18 24.51
CA VAL A 330 2.23 -15.24 25.53
C VAL A 330 2.36 -14.65 26.92
N LEU A 331 3.06 -13.52 27.04
CA LEU A 331 3.29 -12.83 28.32
C LEU A 331 2.12 -11.93 28.74
N ASN A 332 1.07 -11.78 27.91
CA ASN A 332 -0.06 -10.89 28.14
C ASN A 332 0.35 -9.45 28.53
N ILE A 333 1.36 -8.91 27.85
CA ILE A 333 1.99 -7.63 28.19
C ILE A 333 1.01 -6.46 28.17
N SER A 334 0.00 -6.50 27.29
CA SER A 334 -1.05 -5.47 27.21
C SER A 334 -1.85 -5.28 28.50
N GLN A 335 -1.91 -6.29 29.35
CA GLN A 335 -2.59 -6.26 30.66
C GLN A 335 -1.67 -5.88 31.82
N MET A 336 -0.37 -5.73 31.58
CA MET A 336 0.60 -5.39 32.61
C MET A 336 0.64 -3.88 32.90
N GLN A 337 0.81 -3.50 34.14
CA GLN A 337 0.90 -2.11 34.59
C GLN A 337 2.03 -1.31 33.88
N PHE A 338 3.11 -1.99 33.47
CA PHE A 338 4.24 -1.44 32.74
C PHE A 338 4.31 -1.90 31.30
N GLY A 339 3.20 -2.35 30.70
CA GLY A 339 3.18 -2.90 29.35
C GLY A 339 3.75 -1.96 28.29
N PHE A 340 3.48 -0.65 28.40
CA PHE A 340 4.03 0.35 27.50
C PHE A 340 5.57 0.42 27.54
N ALA A 341 6.17 0.36 28.73
CA ALA A 341 7.63 0.38 28.87
C ALA A 341 8.26 -0.92 28.34
N ILE A 342 7.62 -2.07 28.54
CA ILE A 342 8.08 -3.36 28.00
C ILE A 342 8.05 -3.34 26.47
N ASN A 343 6.99 -2.78 25.87
CA ASN A 343 6.90 -2.61 24.42
C ASN A 343 8.04 -1.75 23.87
N LEU A 344 8.41 -0.68 24.57
CA LEU A 344 9.55 0.15 24.19
C LEU A 344 10.87 -0.62 24.25
N ILE A 345 11.06 -1.47 25.28
CA ILE A 345 12.23 -2.35 25.39
C ILE A 345 12.29 -3.32 24.21
N PHE A 346 11.16 -3.89 23.80
CA PHE A 346 11.12 -4.80 22.65
C PHE A 346 11.46 -4.08 21.32
N LEU A 347 10.98 -2.85 21.14
CA LEU A 347 11.37 -2.04 19.99
C LEU A 347 12.87 -1.74 19.99
N PHE A 348 13.39 -1.37 21.15
CA PHE A 348 14.82 -1.12 21.31
C PHE A 348 15.66 -2.40 21.05
N ALA A 349 15.23 -3.54 21.59
CA ALA A 349 15.88 -4.83 21.35
C ALA A 349 15.90 -5.18 19.85
N TYR A 350 14.78 -4.96 19.14
CA TYR A 350 14.72 -5.13 17.69
C TYR A 350 15.69 -4.19 16.96
N ALA A 351 15.75 -2.91 17.35
CA ALA A 351 16.64 -1.94 16.73
C ALA A 351 18.12 -2.31 16.96
N VAL A 352 18.49 -2.70 18.16
CA VAL A 352 19.84 -3.15 18.49
C VAL A 352 20.22 -4.42 17.73
N PHE A 353 19.34 -5.43 17.73
CA PHE A 353 19.55 -6.66 16.96
C PHE A 353 19.77 -6.36 15.48
N SER A 354 18.91 -5.54 14.90
CA SER A 354 19.00 -5.17 13.50
C SER A 354 20.24 -4.35 13.18
N TRP A 355 20.67 -3.47 14.09
CA TRP A 355 21.93 -2.72 13.96
C TRP A 355 23.14 -3.65 13.82
N PHE A 356 23.25 -4.65 14.70
CA PHE A 356 24.35 -5.64 14.61
C PHE A 356 24.29 -6.44 13.31
N LEU A 357 23.09 -6.81 12.86
CA LEU A 357 22.90 -7.58 11.63
C LEU A 357 23.22 -6.77 10.36
N LEU A 358 23.01 -5.46 10.39
CA LEU A 358 23.28 -4.55 9.27
C LEU A 358 24.75 -4.15 9.17
N GLN A 359 25.54 -4.31 10.24
CA GLN A 359 26.99 -4.04 10.16
C GLN A 359 27.64 -4.97 9.13
N PRO A 360 28.54 -4.44 8.28
CA PRO A 360 29.33 -5.30 7.42
C PRO A 360 30.17 -6.23 8.32
N LEU A 361 30.06 -7.54 8.09
CA LEU A 361 30.98 -8.49 8.71
C LEU A 361 32.40 -8.01 8.40
N LYS A 362 33.12 -7.59 9.44
CA LYS A 362 34.56 -7.30 9.30
C LYS A 362 35.20 -8.60 8.79
N LYS A 363 35.62 -8.57 7.51
CA LYS A 363 36.45 -9.63 6.95
C LYS A 363 37.85 -9.54 7.54
#